data_ca7679d580dfb57e0371de48ebeaf31c
#
_entry.id   ca7679d580dfb57e0371de48ebeaf31c
#
_cell.length_a   1.000
_cell.length_b   1.000
_cell.length_c   1.000
_cell.angle_alpha   90.00
_cell.angle_beta   90.00
_cell.angle_gamma   90.00
#
_symmetry.space_group_name_H-M   'P 1'
#
loop_
_entity.id
_entity.type
_entity.pdbx_description
1 polymer ?
#
loop_
_entity_poly.entity_id
_entity_poly.type
_entity_poly.pdbx_seq_one_letter_code
_entity_poly.pdbx_strand_id
1 'polypeptide(L)'
;MNRVSRLRKNPQQERSRRMVERIVSAGQRVLAEHGYERTTTNRVADEAGISPGSLYQYFPNKEAILDAVIDRYSRLFSEQLAGLVVPPVGPDPASTIRVMFDGLLDALEANRQYVRLVTEQLPRTQTGERTGEVERRIRDLVGAYLMFAPSRARIEPAASAWILVHMVEHLSVQYILESPDISRDLLVDELVRLTKAHLSADQ
;
A
#
# COMPACT_ATOMS: atom_id res chain seq x y z
N MET A 1 26.66 3.47 -41.22
CA MET A 1 26.85 4.32 -40.01
C MET A 1 25.52 4.94 -39.67
N ASN A 2 24.76 4.29 -38.77
CA ASN A 2 23.44 4.74 -38.37
C ASN A 2 23.55 5.43 -37.00
N ARG A 3 23.43 6.76 -37.01
CA ARG A 3 23.34 7.57 -35.78
C ARG A 3 21.94 7.31 -35.16
N VAL A 4 21.89 6.48 -34.13
CA VAL A 4 20.74 6.39 -33.24
C VAL A 4 20.57 7.75 -32.56
N SER A 5 19.55 8.49 -32.99
CA SER A 5 19.10 9.74 -32.39
C SER A 5 18.69 9.45 -30.95
N ARG A 6 19.54 9.84 -29.95
CA ARG A 6 19.15 9.90 -28.55
C ARG A 6 18.05 10.96 -28.44
N LEU A 7 16.82 10.53 -28.20
CA LEU A 7 15.71 11.42 -27.83
C LEU A 7 16.14 12.22 -26.59
N ARG A 8 16.46 13.49 -26.80
CA ARG A 8 16.74 14.45 -25.71
C ARG A 8 15.42 14.62 -24.94
N LYS A 9 15.33 14.12 -23.70
CA LYS A 9 14.24 14.45 -22.78
C LYS A 9 14.05 15.98 -22.80
N ASN A 10 12.82 16.42 -23.05
CA ASN A 10 12.50 17.85 -23.11
C ASN A 10 12.80 18.47 -21.71
N PRO A 11 13.74 19.42 -21.58
CA PRO A 11 14.12 19.99 -20.28
C PRO A 11 12.96 20.64 -19.53
N GLN A 12 11.96 21.13 -20.25
CA GLN A 12 10.77 21.74 -19.68
C GLN A 12 9.88 20.69 -19.00
N GLN A 13 9.75 19.48 -19.56
CA GLN A 13 9.02 18.37 -18.93
C GLN A 13 9.75 17.87 -17.68
N GLU A 14 11.06 17.82 -17.68
CA GLU A 14 11.82 17.37 -16.53
C GLU A 14 11.73 18.36 -15.36
N ARG A 15 11.83 19.66 -15.65
CA ARG A 15 11.63 20.71 -14.64
C ARG A 15 10.22 20.68 -14.04
N SER A 16 9.22 20.48 -14.88
CA SER A 16 7.83 20.35 -14.44
C SER A 16 7.63 19.12 -13.54
N ARG A 17 8.18 17.96 -13.91
CA ARG A 17 8.13 16.74 -13.08
C ARG A 17 8.79 16.95 -11.72
N ARG A 18 9.97 17.53 -11.67
CA ARG A 18 10.67 17.84 -10.41
C ARG A 18 9.85 18.77 -9.52
N MET A 19 9.13 19.73 -10.11
CA MET A 19 8.27 20.62 -9.35
C MET A 19 7.06 19.89 -8.77
N VAL A 20 6.41 19.03 -9.57
CA VAL A 20 5.31 18.18 -9.09
C VAL A 20 5.78 17.28 -7.93
N GLU A 21 6.92 16.61 -8.08
CA GLU A 21 7.50 15.77 -7.02
C GLU A 21 7.81 16.57 -5.75
N ARG A 22 8.30 17.80 -5.90
CA ARG A 22 8.57 18.71 -4.77
C ARG A 22 7.28 19.09 -4.03
N ILE A 23 6.21 19.44 -4.77
CA ILE A 23 4.91 19.78 -4.19
C ILE A 23 4.29 18.55 -3.50
N VAL A 24 4.32 17.38 -4.12
CA VAL A 24 3.79 16.14 -3.54
C VAL A 24 4.56 15.76 -2.27
N SER A 25 5.89 15.89 -2.27
CA SER A 25 6.70 15.63 -1.07
C SER A 25 6.42 16.62 0.07
N ALA A 26 6.19 17.89 -0.26
CA ALA A 26 5.77 18.89 0.70
C ALA A 26 4.35 18.60 1.25
N GLY A 27 3.42 18.26 0.37
CA GLY A 27 2.06 17.83 0.75
C GLY A 27 2.06 16.64 1.70
N GLN A 28 2.94 15.67 1.44
CA GLN A 28 3.14 14.51 2.30
C GLN A 28 3.59 14.91 3.72
N ARG A 29 4.58 15.81 3.85
CA ARG A 29 5.07 16.28 5.16
C ARG A 29 4.00 17.09 5.90
N VAL A 30 3.35 18.03 5.22
CA VAL A 30 2.26 18.84 5.81
C VAL A 30 1.12 17.96 6.30
N LEU A 31 0.75 16.93 5.52
CA LEU A 31 -0.29 15.98 5.88
C LEU A 31 0.10 15.13 7.10
N ALA A 32 1.34 14.65 7.15
CA ALA A 32 1.87 13.88 8.28
C ALA A 32 1.91 14.69 9.58
N GLU A 33 2.28 15.97 9.51
CA GLU A 33 2.43 16.84 10.67
C GLU A 33 1.09 17.41 11.15
N HIS A 34 0.21 17.79 10.22
CA HIS A 34 -0.99 18.55 10.55
C HIS A 34 -2.30 17.78 10.38
N GLY A 35 -2.28 16.62 9.72
CA GLY A 35 -3.47 15.84 9.36
C GLY A 35 -4.27 16.45 8.20
N TYR A 36 -5.29 15.69 7.75
CA TYR A 36 -6.11 16.05 6.58
C TYR A 36 -6.77 17.41 6.67
N GLU A 37 -7.46 17.70 7.79
CA GLU A 37 -8.26 18.91 7.95
C GLU A 37 -7.41 20.19 7.91
N ARG A 38 -6.21 20.14 8.49
CA ARG A 38 -5.31 21.30 8.58
C ARG A 38 -4.32 21.40 7.42
N THR A 39 -4.33 20.48 6.48
CA THR A 39 -3.58 20.58 5.23
C THR A 39 -4.24 21.61 4.33
N THR A 40 -3.48 22.64 3.92
CA THR A 40 -3.92 23.70 3.01
C THR A 40 -2.92 23.92 1.90
N THR A 41 -3.37 24.44 0.74
CA THR A 41 -2.48 24.77 -0.39
C THR A 41 -1.39 25.76 0.00
N ASN A 42 -1.69 26.73 0.88
CA ASN A 42 -0.70 27.70 1.36
C ASN A 42 0.40 27.03 2.18
N ARG A 43 0.04 26.16 3.14
CA ARG A 43 1.04 25.40 3.90
C ARG A 43 1.91 24.50 3.02
N VAL A 44 1.30 23.86 2.01
CA VAL A 44 2.05 23.04 1.05
C VAL A 44 2.98 23.91 0.21
N ALA A 45 2.55 25.11 -0.22
CA ALA A 45 3.40 26.04 -0.96
C ALA A 45 4.59 26.52 -0.12
N ASP A 46 4.34 26.89 1.14
CA ASP A 46 5.37 27.30 2.10
C ASP A 46 6.39 26.18 2.34
N GLU A 47 5.92 24.97 2.61
CA GLU A 47 6.73 23.78 2.81
C GLU A 47 7.53 23.39 1.53
N ALA A 48 6.94 23.60 0.36
CA ALA A 48 7.60 23.40 -0.92
C ALA A 48 8.58 24.54 -1.26
N GLY A 49 8.57 25.67 -0.52
CA GLY A 49 9.40 26.85 -0.80
C GLY A 49 9.04 27.50 -2.15
N ILE A 50 7.77 27.60 -2.48
CA ILE A 50 7.23 28.23 -3.69
C ILE A 50 6.07 29.18 -3.35
N SER A 51 5.78 30.11 -4.26
CA SER A 51 4.59 30.94 -4.08
C SER A 51 3.29 30.15 -4.29
N PRO A 52 2.18 30.50 -3.62
CA PRO A 52 0.88 29.91 -3.89
C PRO A 52 0.48 29.97 -5.37
N GLY A 53 0.76 31.09 -6.04
CA GLY A 53 0.50 31.24 -7.48
C GLY A 53 1.27 30.23 -8.34
N SER A 54 2.50 29.91 -7.95
CA SER A 54 3.27 28.83 -8.62
C SER A 54 2.67 27.46 -8.36
N LEU A 55 2.18 27.20 -7.15
CA LEU A 55 1.53 25.93 -6.81
C LEU A 55 0.26 25.71 -7.66
N TYR A 56 -0.57 26.74 -7.80
CA TYR A 56 -1.82 26.65 -8.58
C TYR A 56 -1.60 26.38 -10.08
N GLN A 57 -0.40 26.60 -10.62
CA GLN A 57 -0.06 26.19 -11.98
C GLN A 57 0.02 24.66 -12.14
N TYR A 58 0.21 23.91 -11.05
CA TYR A 58 0.37 22.45 -11.05
C TYR A 58 -0.82 21.73 -10.43
N PHE A 59 -1.40 22.30 -9.38
CA PHE A 59 -2.51 21.69 -8.63
C PHE A 59 -3.62 22.72 -8.42
N PRO A 60 -4.84 22.46 -8.91
CA PRO A 60 -5.94 23.43 -8.85
C PRO A 60 -6.48 23.65 -7.42
N ASN A 61 -6.33 22.67 -6.53
CA ASN A 61 -6.86 22.68 -5.17
C ASN A 61 -6.10 21.73 -4.25
N LYS A 62 -6.48 21.70 -2.97
CA LYS A 62 -5.93 20.82 -1.93
C LYS A 62 -6.15 19.35 -2.29
N GLU A 63 -7.33 19.02 -2.76
CA GLU A 63 -7.75 17.65 -3.08
C GLU A 63 -6.84 17.04 -4.14
N ALA A 64 -6.51 17.78 -5.20
CA ALA A 64 -5.60 17.31 -6.25
C ALA A 64 -4.18 17.02 -5.72
N ILE A 65 -3.69 17.80 -4.73
CA ILE A 65 -2.40 17.52 -4.08
C ILE A 65 -2.50 16.25 -3.26
N LEU A 66 -3.56 16.10 -2.46
CA LEU A 66 -3.76 14.93 -1.61
C LEU A 66 -3.94 13.67 -2.43
N ASP A 67 -4.65 13.74 -3.55
CA ASP A 67 -4.76 12.66 -4.50
C ASP A 67 -3.38 12.19 -5.00
N ALA A 68 -2.53 13.13 -5.40
CA ALA A 68 -1.17 12.79 -5.85
C ALA A 68 -0.28 12.22 -4.72
N VAL A 69 -0.48 12.68 -3.48
CA VAL A 69 0.20 12.11 -2.29
C VAL A 69 -0.26 10.67 -2.05
N ILE A 70 -1.58 10.42 -2.09
CA ILE A 70 -2.14 9.08 -1.91
C ILE A 70 -1.68 8.14 -3.01
N ASP A 71 -1.70 8.57 -4.28
CA ASP A 71 -1.21 7.78 -5.42
C ASP A 71 0.25 7.37 -5.25
N ARG A 72 1.09 8.29 -4.77
CA ARG A 72 2.49 7.99 -4.49
C ARG A 72 2.65 6.95 -3.39
N TYR A 73 1.94 7.10 -2.28
CA TYR A 73 1.97 6.14 -1.18
C TYR A 73 1.42 4.77 -1.60
N SER A 74 0.26 4.74 -2.27
CA SER A 74 -0.36 3.50 -2.74
C SER A 74 0.57 2.73 -3.66
N ARG A 75 1.26 3.43 -4.57
CA ARG A 75 2.23 2.80 -5.48
C ARG A 75 3.41 2.20 -4.72
N LEU A 76 4.06 2.97 -3.83
CA LEU A 76 5.21 2.50 -3.05
C LEU A 76 4.83 1.31 -2.15
N PHE A 77 3.68 1.39 -1.51
CA PHE A 77 3.15 0.33 -0.67
C PHE A 77 2.83 -0.93 -1.48
N SER A 78 2.21 -0.77 -2.67
CA SER A 78 1.93 -1.88 -3.58
C SER A 78 3.19 -2.58 -4.07
N GLU A 79 4.23 -1.81 -4.42
CA GLU A 79 5.52 -2.35 -4.84
C GLU A 79 6.18 -3.16 -3.70
N GLN A 80 6.09 -2.65 -2.47
CA GLN A 80 6.59 -3.33 -1.28
C GLN A 80 5.82 -4.63 -1.01
N LEU A 81 4.48 -4.60 -1.05
CA LEU A 81 3.65 -5.79 -0.86
C LEU A 81 3.81 -6.83 -1.97
N ALA A 82 3.95 -6.39 -3.22
CA ALA A 82 4.18 -7.31 -4.33
C ALA A 82 5.48 -8.12 -4.18
N GLY A 83 6.48 -7.53 -3.52
CA GLY A 83 7.74 -8.22 -3.20
C GLY A 83 7.58 -9.30 -2.11
N LEU A 84 6.51 -9.25 -1.30
CA LEU A 84 6.25 -10.24 -0.25
C LEU A 84 5.47 -11.46 -0.77
N VAL A 85 4.67 -11.30 -1.82
CA VAL A 85 3.90 -12.39 -2.44
C VAL A 85 4.78 -13.11 -3.45
N VAL A 86 5.88 -13.68 -2.98
CA VAL A 86 6.71 -14.60 -3.77
C VAL A 86 6.22 -16.01 -3.50
N PRO A 87 6.11 -16.90 -4.53
CA PRO A 87 5.78 -18.30 -4.30
C PRO A 87 6.74 -18.89 -3.26
N PRO A 88 6.26 -19.69 -2.32
CA PRO A 88 7.11 -20.27 -1.29
C PRO A 88 8.22 -21.12 -1.93
N VAL A 89 9.44 -20.66 -1.76
CA VAL A 89 10.66 -21.40 -2.16
C VAL A 89 11.21 -22.05 -0.91
N GLY A 90 10.51 -23.07 -0.39
CA GLY A 90 10.98 -23.74 0.80
C GLY A 90 10.19 -25.01 1.11
N PRO A 91 10.77 -25.94 1.87
CA PRO A 91 10.14 -27.21 2.21
C PRO A 91 8.99 -27.08 3.23
N ASP A 92 8.87 -25.94 3.91
CA ASP A 92 7.83 -25.69 4.91
C ASP A 92 6.95 -24.48 4.56
N PRO A 93 5.69 -24.74 4.17
CA PRO A 93 4.74 -23.65 3.88
C PRO A 93 4.49 -22.71 5.07
N ALA A 94 4.58 -23.20 6.30
CA ALA A 94 4.32 -22.39 7.49
C ALA A 94 5.39 -21.31 7.70
N SER A 95 6.66 -21.63 7.49
CA SER A 95 7.75 -20.66 7.58
C SER A 95 7.63 -19.58 6.53
N THR A 96 7.20 -19.93 5.32
CA THR A 96 6.97 -18.96 4.25
C THR A 96 5.82 -18.01 4.59
N ILE A 97 4.67 -18.53 5.06
CA ILE A 97 3.52 -17.74 5.48
C ILE A 97 3.93 -16.77 6.60
N ARG A 98 4.73 -17.23 7.57
CA ARG A 98 5.27 -16.40 8.64
C ARG A 98 6.08 -15.21 8.10
N VAL A 99 7.04 -15.48 7.23
CA VAL A 99 7.87 -14.43 6.60
C VAL A 99 7.01 -13.41 5.85
N MET A 100 5.96 -13.86 5.16
CA MET A 100 5.01 -12.95 4.50
C MET A 100 4.26 -12.06 5.48
N PHE A 101 3.77 -12.59 6.61
CA PHE A 101 3.08 -11.81 7.61
C PHE A 101 4.00 -10.84 8.36
N ASP A 102 5.22 -11.27 8.69
CA ASP A 102 6.23 -10.39 9.25
C ASP A 102 6.55 -9.24 8.30
N GLY A 103 6.77 -9.52 7.03
CA GLY A 103 7.01 -8.51 6.02
C GLY A 103 5.82 -7.56 5.81
N LEU A 104 4.58 -8.06 5.89
CA LEU A 104 3.37 -7.24 5.83
C LEU A 104 3.30 -6.27 7.02
N LEU A 105 3.53 -6.76 8.24
CA LEU A 105 3.53 -5.92 9.44
C LEU A 105 4.64 -4.87 9.39
N ASP A 106 5.84 -5.23 8.91
CA ASP A 106 6.93 -4.27 8.69
C ASP A 106 6.54 -3.18 7.68
N ALA A 107 5.89 -3.57 6.58
CA ALA A 107 5.42 -2.63 5.57
C ALA A 107 4.34 -1.68 6.12
N LEU A 108 3.39 -2.20 6.89
CA LEU A 108 2.34 -1.40 7.53
C LEU A 108 2.91 -0.45 8.58
N GLU A 109 3.83 -0.92 9.44
CA GLU A 109 4.47 -0.09 10.45
C GLU A 109 5.31 1.03 9.83
N ALA A 110 6.10 0.72 8.81
CA ALA A 110 6.89 1.72 8.07
C ALA A 110 6.01 2.78 7.41
N ASN A 111 4.76 2.45 7.10
CA ASN A 111 3.79 3.34 6.47
C ASN A 111 2.60 3.70 7.37
N ARG A 112 2.74 3.60 8.70
CA ARG A 112 1.66 3.78 9.69
C ARG A 112 0.86 5.07 9.49
N GLN A 113 1.53 6.17 9.18
CA GLN A 113 0.87 7.46 8.93
C GLN A 113 -0.04 7.41 7.70
N TYR A 114 0.41 6.75 6.65
CA TYR A 114 -0.41 6.55 5.46
C TYR A 114 -1.59 5.62 5.73
N VAL A 115 -1.36 4.50 6.43
CA VAL A 115 -2.42 3.57 6.84
C VAL A 115 -3.49 4.31 7.64
N ARG A 116 -3.09 5.11 8.65
CA ARG A 116 -4.02 5.93 9.44
C ARG A 116 -4.78 6.94 8.58
N LEU A 117 -4.09 7.62 7.68
CA LEU A 117 -4.71 8.58 6.78
C LEU A 117 -5.83 7.94 5.96
N VAL A 118 -5.52 6.83 5.29
CA VAL A 118 -6.46 6.14 4.40
C VAL A 118 -7.64 5.54 5.16
N THR A 119 -7.40 5.03 6.38
CA THR A 119 -8.43 4.33 7.16
C THR A 119 -9.33 5.27 7.97
N GLU A 120 -8.75 6.33 8.56
CA GLU A 120 -9.45 7.15 9.54
C GLU A 120 -9.80 8.57 9.04
N GLN A 121 -9.00 9.13 8.12
CA GLN A 121 -9.09 10.56 7.80
C GLN A 121 -9.67 10.86 6.43
N LEU A 122 -9.60 9.92 5.50
CA LEU A 122 -10.08 10.15 4.14
C LEU A 122 -11.51 9.62 3.95
N PRO A 123 -12.37 10.36 3.21
CA PRO A 123 -13.65 9.84 2.78
C PRO A 123 -13.46 8.59 1.92
N ARG A 124 -14.26 7.56 2.15
CA ARG A 124 -14.22 6.29 1.38
C ARG A 124 -14.35 6.48 -0.13
N THR A 125 -14.96 7.57 -0.57
CA THR A 125 -15.09 7.95 -1.98
C THR A 125 -13.76 8.31 -2.64
N GLN A 126 -12.75 8.71 -1.87
CA GLN A 126 -11.42 9.09 -2.39
C GLN A 126 -10.42 7.93 -2.32
N THR A 127 -10.66 6.95 -1.47
CA THR A 127 -9.71 5.84 -1.24
C THR A 127 -10.12 4.55 -1.92
N GLY A 128 -11.42 4.31 -2.12
CA GLY A 128 -11.97 3.01 -2.46
C GLY A 128 -11.48 2.41 -3.79
N GLU A 129 -11.25 3.21 -4.82
CA GLU A 129 -10.76 2.67 -6.11
C GLU A 129 -9.26 2.29 -6.05
N ARG A 130 -8.46 3.06 -5.33
CA ARG A 130 -6.99 2.92 -5.30
C ARG A 130 -6.51 1.83 -4.35
N THR A 131 -7.08 1.76 -3.16
CA THR A 131 -6.83 0.65 -2.23
C THR A 131 -7.36 -0.67 -2.78
N GLY A 132 -8.52 -0.65 -3.44
CA GLY A 132 -9.12 -1.81 -4.06
C GLY A 132 -8.33 -2.41 -5.23
N GLU A 133 -7.49 -1.64 -5.92
CA GLU A 133 -6.63 -2.19 -6.98
C GLU A 133 -5.47 -3.01 -6.39
N VAL A 134 -4.83 -2.51 -5.34
CA VAL A 134 -3.77 -3.23 -4.62
C VAL A 134 -4.29 -4.52 -4.03
N GLU A 135 -5.39 -4.44 -3.31
CA GLU A 135 -6.07 -5.55 -2.68
C GLU A 135 -6.50 -6.61 -3.72
N ARG A 136 -7.08 -6.19 -4.84
CA ARG A 136 -7.45 -7.07 -5.95
C ARG A 136 -6.24 -7.82 -6.49
N ARG A 137 -5.13 -7.12 -6.71
CA ARG A 137 -3.90 -7.71 -7.23
C ARG A 137 -3.32 -8.76 -6.28
N ILE A 138 -3.31 -8.49 -4.97
CA ILE A 138 -2.88 -9.45 -3.94
C ILE A 138 -3.81 -10.67 -3.94
N ARG A 139 -5.13 -10.45 -3.98
CA ARG A 139 -6.14 -11.50 -4.03
C ARG A 139 -5.99 -12.39 -5.27
N ASP A 140 -5.74 -11.81 -6.44
CA ASP A 140 -5.52 -12.55 -7.68
C ASP A 140 -4.26 -13.43 -7.60
N LEU A 141 -3.17 -12.90 -7.00
CA LEU A 141 -1.94 -13.66 -6.76
C LEU A 141 -2.15 -14.81 -5.78
N VAL A 142 -2.85 -14.56 -4.67
CA VAL A 142 -3.20 -15.60 -3.68
C VAL A 142 -4.12 -16.65 -4.30
N GLY A 143 -5.13 -16.23 -5.06
CA GLY A 143 -6.03 -17.13 -5.77
C GLY A 143 -5.30 -18.01 -6.79
N ALA A 144 -4.40 -17.43 -7.57
CA ALA A 144 -3.58 -18.20 -8.51
C ALA A 144 -2.69 -19.22 -7.76
N TYR A 145 -2.07 -18.82 -6.64
CA TYR A 145 -1.30 -19.74 -5.81
C TYR A 145 -2.16 -20.92 -5.30
N LEU A 146 -3.36 -20.64 -4.80
CA LEU A 146 -4.28 -21.66 -4.28
C LEU A 146 -4.75 -22.65 -5.35
N MET A 147 -4.87 -22.21 -6.61
CA MET A 147 -5.21 -23.09 -7.74
C MET A 147 -4.17 -24.16 -8.01
N PHE A 148 -2.90 -23.89 -7.71
CA PHE A 148 -1.78 -24.80 -7.92
C PHE A 148 -1.29 -25.49 -6.63
N ALA A 149 -1.86 -25.11 -5.48
CA ALA A 149 -1.48 -25.71 -4.20
C ALA A 149 -1.92 -27.19 -4.18
N PRO A 150 -1.06 -28.11 -3.69
CA PRO A 150 -1.38 -29.54 -3.64
C PRO A 150 -2.46 -29.91 -2.61
N SER A 151 -3.04 -28.92 -1.95
CA SER A 151 -4.11 -29.11 -0.97
C SER A 151 -5.36 -29.68 -1.66
N ARG A 152 -5.77 -30.86 -1.23
CA ARG A 152 -7.00 -31.53 -1.71
C ARG A 152 -8.29 -30.98 -1.09
N ALA A 153 -8.22 -29.86 -0.40
CA ALA A 153 -9.37 -29.26 0.22
C ALA A 153 -10.41 -28.84 -0.85
N ARG A 154 -11.67 -29.08 -0.59
CA ARG A 154 -12.82 -28.58 -1.39
C ARG A 154 -12.97 -27.07 -1.24
N ILE A 155 -11.88 -26.34 -1.38
CA ILE A 155 -11.85 -24.90 -1.22
C ILE A 155 -12.08 -24.31 -2.61
N GLU A 156 -13.07 -23.45 -2.71
CA GLU A 156 -13.22 -22.60 -3.88
C GLU A 156 -12.09 -21.54 -3.82
N PRO A 157 -11.09 -21.55 -4.74
CA PRO A 157 -9.88 -20.74 -4.59
C PRO A 157 -10.12 -19.23 -4.52
N ALA A 158 -11.14 -18.72 -5.25
CA ALA A 158 -11.45 -17.30 -5.24
C ALA A 158 -12.08 -16.86 -3.90
N ALA A 159 -12.99 -17.67 -3.33
CA ALA A 159 -13.58 -17.38 -2.03
C ALA A 159 -12.54 -17.46 -0.92
N SER A 160 -11.66 -18.46 -0.94
CA SER A 160 -10.56 -18.59 0.02
C SER A 160 -9.58 -17.45 -0.06
N ALA A 161 -9.17 -17.04 -1.26
CA ALA A 161 -8.31 -15.88 -1.45
C ALA A 161 -8.97 -14.60 -0.92
N TRP A 162 -10.25 -14.42 -1.18
CA TRP A 162 -11.01 -13.27 -0.68
C TRP A 162 -11.03 -13.23 0.86
N ILE A 163 -11.39 -14.35 1.50
CA ILE A 163 -11.45 -14.46 2.97
C ILE A 163 -10.08 -14.21 3.59
N LEU A 164 -9.03 -14.91 3.11
CA LEU A 164 -7.69 -14.80 3.67
C LEU A 164 -7.12 -13.39 3.53
N VAL A 165 -7.25 -12.78 2.36
CA VAL A 165 -6.72 -11.42 2.13
C VAL A 165 -7.40 -10.41 3.04
N HIS A 166 -8.75 -10.41 3.12
CA HIS A 166 -9.46 -9.45 3.96
C HIS A 166 -9.23 -9.70 5.46
N MET A 167 -9.17 -10.95 5.88
CA MET A 167 -8.87 -11.31 7.28
C MET A 167 -7.49 -10.78 7.68
N VAL A 168 -6.47 -11.10 6.89
CA VAL A 168 -5.07 -10.71 7.19
C VAL A 168 -4.90 -9.21 7.10
N GLU A 169 -5.43 -8.57 6.06
CA GLU A 169 -5.40 -7.11 5.90
C GLU A 169 -6.04 -6.43 7.10
N HIS A 170 -7.30 -6.76 7.40
CA HIS A 170 -8.04 -6.11 8.47
C HIS A 170 -7.36 -6.25 9.82
N LEU A 171 -7.00 -7.48 10.21
CA LEU A 171 -6.36 -7.73 11.50
C LEU A 171 -5.00 -7.05 11.61
N SER A 172 -4.19 -7.07 10.54
CA SER A 172 -2.88 -6.41 10.53
C SER A 172 -3.01 -4.89 10.61
N VAL A 173 -3.95 -4.29 9.87
CA VAL A 173 -4.21 -2.84 9.92
C VAL A 173 -4.68 -2.42 11.32
N GLN A 174 -5.65 -3.14 11.90
CA GLN A 174 -6.15 -2.83 13.25
C GLN A 174 -5.03 -2.99 14.30
N TYR A 175 -4.21 -4.03 14.20
CA TYR A 175 -3.07 -4.22 15.09
C TYR A 175 -2.12 -3.02 15.07
N ILE A 176 -1.79 -2.52 13.88
CA ILE A 176 -0.92 -1.34 13.74
C ILE A 176 -1.57 -0.07 14.29
N LEU A 177 -2.87 0.15 14.05
CA LEU A 177 -3.56 1.39 14.43
C LEU A 177 -3.90 1.43 15.93
N GLU A 178 -4.39 0.34 16.49
CA GLU A 178 -4.89 0.25 17.87
C GLU A 178 -3.78 -0.05 18.87
N SER A 179 -2.67 -0.69 18.43
CA SER A 179 -1.56 -1.14 19.27
C SER A 179 -2.05 -1.95 20.50
N PRO A 180 -2.81 -3.04 20.28
CA PRO A 180 -3.37 -3.84 21.38
C PRO A 180 -2.26 -4.48 22.23
N ASP A 181 -2.62 -4.92 23.45
CA ASP A 181 -1.70 -5.67 24.32
C ASP A 181 -1.55 -7.14 23.87
N ILE A 182 -1.10 -7.29 22.62
CA ILE A 182 -0.81 -8.57 21.96
C ILE A 182 0.58 -8.45 21.36
N SER A 183 1.48 -9.37 21.67
CA SER A 183 2.80 -9.35 21.05
C SER A 183 2.73 -9.65 19.55
N ARG A 184 3.65 -9.07 18.78
CA ARG A 184 3.75 -9.31 17.32
C ARG A 184 3.86 -10.80 17.01
N ASP A 185 4.72 -11.52 17.74
CA ASP A 185 4.92 -12.95 17.53
C ASP A 185 3.64 -13.75 17.75
N LEU A 186 2.86 -13.41 18.78
CA LEU A 186 1.57 -14.06 19.03
C LEU A 186 0.56 -13.78 17.90
N LEU A 187 0.48 -12.54 17.42
CA LEU A 187 -0.38 -12.22 16.28
C LEU A 187 0.02 -13.03 15.04
N VAL A 188 1.31 -13.06 14.72
CA VAL A 188 1.82 -13.78 13.54
C VAL A 188 1.57 -15.28 13.68
N ASP A 189 1.80 -15.87 14.87
CA ASP A 189 1.51 -17.29 15.15
C ASP A 189 0.03 -17.62 14.92
N GLU A 190 -0.87 -16.76 15.40
CA GLU A 190 -2.31 -16.96 15.22
C GLU A 190 -2.75 -16.80 13.75
N LEU A 191 -2.21 -15.81 13.03
CA LEU A 191 -2.48 -15.65 11.60
C LEU A 191 -2.00 -16.86 10.78
N VAL A 192 -0.81 -17.38 11.08
CA VAL A 192 -0.27 -18.60 10.46
C VAL A 192 -1.19 -19.79 10.77
N ARG A 193 -1.59 -19.96 12.03
CA ARG A 193 -2.47 -21.05 12.47
C ARG A 193 -3.81 -21.00 11.75
N LEU A 194 -4.46 -19.83 11.70
CA LEU A 194 -5.76 -19.64 11.04
C LEU A 194 -5.67 -19.88 9.53
N THR A 195 -4.61 -19.37 8.89
CA THR A 195 -4.39 -19.59 7.45
C THR A 195 -4.18 -21.08 7.15
N LYS A 196 -3.37 -21.78 7.94
CA LYS A 196 -3.16 -23.23 7.79
C LYS A 196 -4.44 -24.01 8.03
N ALA A 197 -5.19 -23.68 9.09
CA ALA A 197 -6.45 -24.36 9.38
C ALA A 197 -7.46 -24.19 8.23
N HIS A 198 -7.56 -22.97 7.66
CA HIS A 198 -8.42 -22.70 6.51
C HIS A 198 -7.99 -23.50 5.27
N LEU A 199 -6.69 -23.62 5.02
CA LEU A 199 -6.15 -24.35 3.87
C LEU A 199 -6.12 -25.88 4.05
N SER A 200 -6.17 -26.37 5.30
CA SER A 200 -6.10 -27.80 5.65
C SER A 200 -7.46 -28.37 6.08
N ALA A 201 -8.54 -27.60 6.02
CA ALA A 201 -9.85 -28.01 6.47
C ALA A 201 -10.43 -29.13 5.57
N ASP A 202 -9.91 -30.35 5.77
CA ASP A 202 -10.53 -31.61 5.42
C ASP A 202 -9.80 -32.77 6.16
N GLN A 203 -10.20 -32.99 7.39
CA GLN A 203 -10.18 -34.33 7.98
C GLN A 203 -11.47 -34.54 8.75
#